data_fd5eb0dbaae0ae61e2b1d74ac3643f25
#
_entry.id   fd5eb0dbaae0ae61e2b1d74ac3643f25
#
_cell.length_a   1.000
_cell.length_b   1.000
_cell.length_c   1.000
_cell.angle_alpha   90.00
_cell.angle_beta   90.00
_cell.angle_gamma   90.00
#
_symmetry.space_group_name_H-M   'P 1'
#
loop_
_entity.id
_entity.type
_entity.pdbx_description
1 polymer ?
#
loop_
_entity_poly.entity_id
_entity_poly.type
_entity_poly.pdbx_seq_one_letter_code
_entity_poly.pdbx_strand_id
1 'polypeptide(L)'
;MPLKKVFVNISCIYLEKEIFFKISHKVYKLVMDKLNENNLSLVLSKEQSHRDVIGFIITTSTEINTIAVGVPKYPKNSRFIDVNIKLPLINIIDNDSLLLFVNNLKEAITFSFDKLKIGTNQSISNIFESIKEELLKEDITYWLLKK
;
A
#
# COMPACT_ATOMS: atom_id res chain seq x y z
N MET A 1 15.97 22.04 -1.59
CA MET A 1 15.94 21.22 -0.38
C MET A 1 16.48 19.85 -0.66
N PRO A 2 17.23 19.25 0.26
CA PRO A 2 17.74 17.92 0.03
C PRO A 2 16.61 16.88 0.03
N LEU A 3 16.80 15.84 -0.77
CA LEU A 3 15.92 14.69 -0.75
C LEU A 3 16.11 13.92 0.55
N LYS A 4 15.02 13.58 1.20
CA LYS A 4 15.05 12.78 2.40
C LYS A 4 14.61 11.36 2.08
N LYS A 5 15.39 10.37 2.53
CA LYS A 5 15.00 8.97 2.43
C LYS A 5 13.79 8.73 3.34
N VAL A 6 12.77 8.10 2.78
CA VAL A 6 11.56 7.79 3.51
C VAL A 6 11.25 6.31 3.39
N PHE A 7 10.48 5.81 4.35
CA PHE A 7 10.02 4.42 4.40
C PHE A 7 8.50 4.42 4.32
N VAL A 8 7.96 3.31 3.87
CA VAL A 8 6.51 3.10 3.80
C VAL A 8 6.11 2.14 4.91
N ASN A 9 5.06 2.48 5.63
CA ASN A 9 4.38 1.59 6.55
C ASN A 9 2.92 1.47 6.13
N ILE A 10 2.42 0.26 6.03
CA ILE A 10 1.03 0.01 5.64
C ILE A 10 0.29 -0.56 6.83
N SER A 11 -0.75 0.16 7.26
CA SER A 11 -1.66 -0.26 8.31
C SER A 11 -3.04 -0.46 7.72
N CYS A 12 -3.77 -1.45 8.19
CA CYS A 12 -5.07 -1.81 7.64
C CYS A 12 -6.13 -1.72 8.71
N ILE A 13 -7.28 -1.15 8.35
CA ILE A 13 -8.47 -1.11 9.18
C ILE A 13 -9.51 -1.99 8.52
N TYR A 14 -9.88 -3.07 9.20
CA TYR A 14 -10.89 -4.00 8.71
C TYR A 14 -12.22 -3.67 9.38
N LEU A 15 -13.12 -3.04 8.63
CA LEU A 15 -14.44 -2.69 9.12
C LEU A 15 -15.36 -3.91 9.19
N GLU A 16 -15.01 -4.96 8.47
CA GLU A 16 -15.76 -6.21 8.40
C GLU A 16 -14.83 -7.37 8.70
N LYS A 17 -15.37 -8.43 9.30
CA LYS A 17 -14.58 -9.64 9.53
C LYS A 17 -14.28 -10.28 8.18
N GLU A 18 -13.01 -10.40 7.86
CA GLU A 18 -12.58 -10.97 6.61
C GLU A 18 -12.04 -12.37 6.80
N ILE A 19 -12.64 -13.31 6.09
CA ILE A 19 -12.04 -14.63 5.96
C ILE A 19 -10.74 -14.57 5.15
N PHE A 20 -10.52 -13.46 4.44
CA PHE A 20 -9.35 -13.22 3.58
C PHE A 20 -8.25 -12.45 4.28
N PHE A 21 -8.38 -12.20 5.56
CA PHE A 21 -7.44 -11.40 6.35
C PHE A 21 -5.99 -11.82 6.12
N LYS A 22 -5.74 -13.13 6.14
CA LYS A 22 -4.38 -13.65 5.98
C LYS A 22 -3.79 -13.35 4.60
N ILE A 23 -4.63 -13.42 3.57
CA ILE A 23 -4.19 -13.17 2.19
C ILE A 23 -3.91 -11.69 2.00
N SER A 24 -4.83 -10.83 2.40
CA SER A 24 -4.64 -9.39 2.27
C SER A 24 -3.45 -8.91 3.09
N HIS A 25 -3.28 -9.44 4.29
CA HIS A 25 -2.12 -9.10 5.13
C HIS A 25 -0.80 -9.48 4.45
N LYS A 26 -0.76 -10.66 3.84
CA LYS A 26 0.42 -11.10 3.09
C LYS A 26 0.73 -10.17 1.92
N VAL A 27 -0.31 -9.75 1.19
CA VAL A 27 -0.16 -8.81 0.08
C VAL A 27 0.38 -7.47 0.58
N TYR A 28 -0.21 -6.92 1.64
CA TYR A 28 0.22 -5.63 2.18
C TYR A 28 1.67 -5.67 2.64
N LYS A 29 2.08 -6.75 3.31
CA LYS A 29 3.45 -6.90 3.76
C LYS A 29 4.42 -6.97 2.59
N LEU A 30 4.08 -7.73 1.55
CA LEU A 30 4.93 -7.84 0.37
C LEU A 30 5.05 -6.49 -0.36
N VAL A 31 3.95 -5.76 -0.50
CA VAL A 31 3.95 -4.42 -1.10
C VAL A 31 4.85 -3.48 -0.30
N MET A 32 4.71 -3.47 1.01
CA MET A 32 5.52 -2.63 1.89
C MET A 32 7.01 -2.96 1.73
N ASP A 33 7.37 -4.24 1.77
CA ASP A 33 8.77 -4.67 1.66
C ASP A 33 9.37 -4.29 0.30
N LYS A 34 8.63 -4.52 -0.78
CA LYS A 34 9.10 -4.21 -2.14
C LYS A 34 9.26 -2.70 -2.35
N LEU A 35 8.35 -1.91 -1.83
CA LEU A 35 8.46 -0.46 -1.93
C LEU A 35 9.70 0.03 -1.16
N ASN A 36 9.92 -0.47 0.04
CA ASN A 36 11.06 -0.04 0.86
C ASN A 36 12.42 -0.47 0.29
N GLU A 37 12.46 -1.53 -0.49
CA GLU A 37 13.69 -1.95 -1.20
C GLU A 37 14.12 -0.95 -2.27
N ASN A 38 13.24 -0.04 -2.67
CA ASN A 38 13.46 0.85 -3.81
C ASN A 38 13.93 2.26 -3.42
N ASN A 39 14.50 2.43 -2.23
CA ASN A 39 15.12 3.69 -1.81
C ASN A 39 14.22 4.90 -2.06
N LEU A 40 13.05 4.88 -1.46
CA LEU A 40 12.07 5.96 -1.62
C LEU A 40 12.62 7.27 -1.05
N SER A 41 12.36 8.36 -1.76
CA SER A 41 12.80 9.69 -1.33
C SER A 41 11.70 10.72 -1.53
N LEU A 42 11.77 11.78 -0.73
CA LEU A 42 10.76 12.83 -0.73
C LEU A 42 11.41 14.15 -0.33
N VAL A 43 10.99 15.23 -0.97
CA VAL A 43 11.41 16.58 -0.58
C VAL A 43 10.41 17.07 0.48
N LEU A 44 10.92 17.38 1.67
CA LEU A 44 10.10 17.86 2.77
C LEU A 44 10.48 19.31 3.12
N SER A 45 9.48 20.09 3.55
CA SER A 45 9.73 21.42 4.09
C SER A 45 10.55 21.31 5.38
N LYS A 46 11.19 22.41 5.77
CA LYS A 46 11.96 22.45 7.02
C LYS A 46 11.11 22.04 8.22
N GLU A 47 9.84 22.44 8.24
CA GLU A 47 8.93 22.14 9.34
C GLU A 47 8.56 20.67 9.41
N GLN A 48 8.63 19.96 8.29
CA GLN A 48 8.28 18.55 8.18
C GLN A 48 9.50 17.64 8.08
N SER A 49 10.71 18.19 8.20
CA SER A 49 11.95 17.48 7.93
C SER A 49 12.22 16.30 8.88
N HIS A 50 11.57 16.27 10.05
CA HIS A 50 11.71 15.15 10.99
C HIS A 50 10.91 13.91 10.57
N ARG A 51 10.06 14.03 9.57
CA ARG A 51 9.21 12.93 9.12
C ARG A 51 9.96 12.06 8.13
N ASP A 52 9.93 10.76 8.35
CA ASP A 52 10.65 9.81 7.49
C ASP A 52 9.83 8.56 7.16
N VAL A 53 8.58 8.51 7.58
CA VAL A 53 7.70 7.38 7.31
C VAL A 53 6.40 7.86 6.67
N ILE A 54 6.06 7.27 5.52
CA ILE A 54 4.76 7.48 4.90
C ILE A 54 3.85 6.37 5.39
N GLY A 55 2.87 6.72 6.22
CA GLY A 55 1.91 5.77 6.76
C GLY A 55 0.68 5.68 5.89
N PHE A 56 0.55 4.61 5.14
CA PHE A 56 -0.69 4.33 4.41
C PHE A 56 -1.66 3.63 5.35
N ILE A 57 -2.81 4.27 5.57
CA ILE A 57 -3.89 3.71 6.38
C ILE A 57 -4.98 3.26 5.42
N ILE A 58 -5.11 1.95 5.28
CA ILE A 58 -6.01 1.36 4.28
C ILE A 58 -7.28 0.87 4.97
N THR A 59 -8.42 1.36 4.51
CA THR A 59 -9.74 0.93 4.97
C THR A 59 -10.43 0.20 3.83
N THR A 60 -10.92 -1.01 4.10
CA THR A 60 -11.69 -1.80 3.14
C THR A 60 -13.10 -2.01 3.65
N SER A 61 -14.08 -1.94 2.77
CA SER A 61 -15.49 -2.17 3.12
C SER A 61 -16.30 -2.49 1.88
N THR A 62 -17.36 -3.26 2.05
CA THR A 62 -18.34 -3.52 0.99
C THR A 62 -19.12 -2.25 0.61
N GLU A 63 -19.14 -1.25 1.46
CA GLU A 63 -19.81 0.03 1.20
C GLU A 63 -18.98 0.98 0.35
N ILE A 64 -17.69 0.69 0.18
CA ILE A 64 -16.79 1.49 -0.64
C ILE A 64 -16.87 0.97 -2.07
N ASN A 65 -17.30 1.82 -3.00
CA ASN A 65 -17.49 1.44 -4.41
C ASN A 65 -16.33 1.87 -5.31
N THR A 66 -15.56 2.88 -4.90
CA THR A 66 -14.46 3.41 -5.69
C THR A 66 -13.25 3.63 -4.82
N ILE A 67 -12.07 3.54 -5.44
CA ILE A 67 -10.81 3.83 -4.76
C ILE A 67 -10.77 5.33 -4.42
N ALA A 68 -10.42 5.65 -3.19
CA ALA A 68 -10.25 7.03 -2.76
C ALA A 68 -8.95 7.18 -1.97
N VAL A 69 -8.21 8.25 -2.25
CA VAL A 69 -6.98 8.58 -1.54
C VAL A 69 -7.17 9.92 -0.85
N GLY A 70 -7.07 9.91 0.47
CA GLY A 70 -7.19 11.12 1.26
C GLY A 70 -5.89 11.91 1.27
N VAL A 71 -6.00 13.23 1.43
CA VAL A 71 -4.84 14.10 1.50
C VAL A 71 -3.96 13.75 2.70
N PRO A 72 -2.64 13.95 2.59
CA PRO A 72 -1.74 13.65 3.70
C PRO A 72 -2.10 14.44 4.96
N LYS A 73 -1.97 13.78 6.09
CA LYS A 73 -2.10 14.40 7.41
C LYS A 73 -0.74 14.30 8.11
N TYR A 74 -0.47 15.31 8.92
CA TYR A 74 0.80 15.39 9.64
C TYR A 74 0.51 15.41 11.14
N PRO A 75 0.38 14.21 11.76
CA PRO A 75 0.15 14.14 13.21
C PRO A 75 1.26 14.86 13.96
N LYS A 76 0.88 15.61 15.00
CA LYS A 76 1.83 16.41 15.77
C LYS A 76 2.90 15.52 16.39
N ASN A 77 4.16 15.94 16.26
CA ASN A 77 5.33 15.26 16.85
C ASN A 77 5.52 13.82 16.36
N SER A 78 5.00 13.48 15.17
CA SER A 78 5.12 12.13 14.60
C SER A 78 6.13 12.10 13.47
N ARG A 79 6.78 10.95 13.31
CA ARG A 79 7.60 10.66 12.13
C ARG A 79 6.76 10.39 10.88
N PHE A 80 5.44 10.22 11.05
CA PHE A 80 4.56 9.75 9.99
C PHE A 80 3.97 10.88 9.18
N ILE A 81 3.84 10.62 7.89
CA ILE A 81 2.98 11.37 6.98
C ILE A 81 1.84 10.42 6.66
N ASP A 82 0.65 10.67 7.21
CA ASP A 82 -0.47 9.74 7.07
C ASP A 82 -1.25 10.01 5.79
N VAL A 83 -1.45 8.97 5.01
CA VAL A 83 -2.27 8.99 3.79
C VAL A 83 -3.37 7.95 3.96
N ASN A 84 -4.63 8.38 3.85
CA ASN A 84 -5.77 7.48 3.98
C ASN A 84 -6.17 6.94 2.61
N ILE A 85 -6.27 5.62 2.51
CA ILE A 85 -6.71 4.94 1.29
C ILE A 85 -7.97 4.15 1.61
N LYS A 86 -8.99 4.32 0.77
CA LYS A 86 -10.23 3.55 0.85
C LYS A 86 -10.33 2.64 -0.36
N LEU A 87 -10.52 1.35 -0.12
CA LEU A 87 -10.60 0.35 -1.17
C LEU A 87 -11.90 -0.45 -1.05
N PRO A 88 -12.52 -0.81 -2.19
CA PRO A 88 -13.62 -1.78 -2.16
C PRO A 88 -13.14 -3.10 -1.60
N LEU A 89 -13.95 -3.73 -0.78
CA LEU A 89 -13.67 -5.08 -0.31
C LEU A 89 -13.79 -6.05 -1.47
N ILE A 90 -12.74 -6.82 -1.71
CA ILE A 90 -12.72 -7.83 -2.76
C ILE A 90 -12.66 -9.21 -2.11
N ASN A 91 -13.55 -10.07 -2.54
CA ASN A 91 -13.59 -11.45 -2.13
C ASN A 91 -12.50 -12.21 -2.89
N ILE A 92 -11.37 -12.45 -2.26
CA ILE A 92 -10.21 -13.08 -2.92
C ILE A 92 -10.40 -14.59 -2.88
N ILE A 93 -10.83 -15.18 -4.00
CA ILE A 93 -11.13 -16.59 -4.12
C ILE A 93 -10.29 -17.31 -5.18
N ASP A 94 -9.62 -16.56 -6.05
CA ASP A 94 -8.81 -17.09 -7.14
C ASP A 94 -7.73 -16.06 -7.53
N ASN A 95 -6.93 -16.40 -8.54
CA ASN A 95 -5.87 -15.51 -9.00
C ASN A 95 -6.42 -14.23 -9.61
N ASP A 96 -7.55 -14.29 -10.30
CA ASP A 96 -8.13 -13.08 -10.90
C ASP A 96 -8.58 -12.07 -9.86
N SER A 97 -9.25 -12.51 -8.81
CA SER A 97 -9.65 -11.62 -7.71
C SER A 97 -8.44 -11.11 -6.93
N LEU A 98 -7.41 -11.93 -6.76
CA LEU A 98 -6.15 -11.49 -6.15
C LEU A 98 -5.50 -10.38 -6.97
N LEU A 99 -5.42 -10.54 -8.28
CA LEU A 99 -4.83 -9.54 -9.17
C LEU A 99 -5.65 -8.25 -9.20
N LEU A 100 -6.97 -8.36 -9.13
CA LEU A 100 -7.83 -7.18 -9.03
C LEU A 100 -7.53 -6.40 -7.76
N PHE A 101 -7.38 -7.09 -6.64
CA PHE A 101 -7.02 -6.47 -5.36
C PHE A 101 -5.66 -5.76 -5.45
N VAL A 102 -4.66 -6.44 -6.03
CA VAL A 102 -3.31 -5.88 -6.20
C VAL A 102 -3.35 -4.66 -7.13
N ASN A 103 -4.14 -4.70 -8.20
CA ASN A 103 -4.27 -3.57 -9.12
C ASN A 103 -4.92 -2.37 -8.44
N ASN A 104 -5.89 -2.58 -7.56
CA ASN A 104 -6.48 -1.49 -6.78
C ASN A 104 -5.45 -0.83 -5.86
N LEU A 105 -4.63 -1.64 -5.20
CA LEU A 105 -3.52 -1.12 -4.39
C LEU A 105 -2.53 -0.33 -5.24
N LYS A 106 -2.14 -0.88 -6.39
CA LYS A 106 -1.24 -0.21 -7.32
C LYS A 106 -1.75 1.17 -7.72
N GLU A 107 -3.04 1.24 -8.07
CA GLU A 107 -3.66 2.51 -8.48
C GLU A 107 -3.62 3.53 -7.35
N ALA A 108 -4.00 3.11 -6.14
CA ALA A 108 -4.02 4.01 -4.99
C ALA A 108 -2.62 4.50 -4.61
N ILE A 109 -1.64 3.60 -4.62
CA ILE A 109 -0.26 3.95 -4.27
C ILE A 109 0.38 4.81 -5.35
N THR A 110 0.13 4.51 -6.62
CA THR A 110 0.62 5.33 -7.74
C THR A 110 0.11 6.76 -7.62
N PHE A 111 -1.19 6.90 -7.35
CA PHE A 111 -1.79 8.23 -7.16
C PHE A 111 -1.14 8.97 -6.00
N SER A 112 -0.91 8.27 -4.89
CA SER A 112 -0.29 8.86 -3.69
C SER A 112 1.14 9.31 -3.97
N PHE A 113 1.92 8.49 -4.66
CA PHE A 113 3.32 8.82 -4.98
C PHE A 113 3.40 10.00 -5.93
N ASP A 114 2.52 10.07 -6.92
CA ASP A 114 2.47 11.21 -7.83
C ASP A 114 2.10 12.49 -7.09
N LYS A 115 1.12 12.42 -6.21
CA LYS A 115 0.65 13.58 -5.47
C LYS A 115 1.70 14.10 -4.48
N LEU A 116 2.39 13.19 -3.80
CA LEU A 116 3.44 13.53 -2.84
C LEU A 116 4.79 13.77 -3.50
N LYS A 117 4.93 13.42 -4.78
CA LYS A 117 6.20 13.50 -5.53
C LYS A 117 7.29 12.63 -4.91
N ILE A 118 6.93 11.41 -4.56
CA ILE A 118 7.87 10.43 -4.03
C ILE A 118 8.70 9.86 -5.17
N GLY A 119 10.02 9.89 -5.02
CA GLY A 119 10.94 9.30 -5.97
C GLY A 119 11.24 7.85 -5.65
N THR A 120 11.42 7.03 -6.67
CA THR A 120 11.75 5.61 -6.54
C THR A 120 12.87 5.24 -7.53
N ASN A 121 13.59 4.15 -7.23
CA ASN A 121 14.61 3.62 -8.16
C ASN A 121 14.00 2.98 -9.39
N GLN A 122 12.81 2.38 -9.25
CA GLN A 122 12.08 1.76 -10.34
C GLN A 122 10.70 2.40 -10.45
N SER A 123 10.07 2.30 -11.61
CA SER A 123 8.68 2.74 -11.74
C SER A 123 7.78 1.90 -10.83
N ILE A 124 6.68 2.50 -10.39
CA ILE A 124 5.67 1.78 -9.59
C ILE A 124 5.15 0.57 -10.37
N SER A 125 4.97 0.71 -11.68
CA SER A 125 4.52 -0.41 -12.52
C SER A 125 5.48 -1.59 -12.45
N ASN A 126 6.80 -1.35 -12.52
CA ASN A 126 7.80 -2.42 -12.42
C ASN A 126 7.79 -3.07 -11.04
N ILE A 127 7.65 -2.28 -9.99
CA ILE A 127 7.57 -2.80 -8.62
C ILE A 127 6.37 -3.72 -8.48
N PHE A 128 5.20 -3.31 -8.97
CA PHE A 128 3.99 -4.11 -8.88
C PHE A 128 4.00 -5.34 -9.80
N GLU A 129 4.69 -5.29 -10.93
CA GLU A 129 4.88 -6.51 -11.74
C GLU A 129 5.69 -7.56 -10.96
N SER A 130 6.74 -7.14 -10.27
CA SER A 130 7.51 -8.02 -9.39
C SER A 130 6.65 -8.59 -8.26
N ILE A 131 5.78 -7.77 -7.67
CA ILE A 131 4.86 -8.22 -6.62
C ILE A 131 3.90 -9.28 -7.16
N LYS A 132 3.32 -9.05 -8.33
CA LYS A 132 2.40 -10.01 -8.95
C LYS A 132 3.09 -11.34 -9.26
N GLU A 133 4.29 -11.29 -9.81
CA GLU A 133 5.06 -12.50 -10.09
C GLU A 133 5.30 -13.32 -8.83
N GLU A 134 5.65 -12.66 -7.74
CA GLU A 134 5.92 -13.34 -6.49
C GLU A 134 4.66 -13.95 -5.88
N LEU A 135 3.53 -13.22 -5.94
CA LEU A 135 2.25 -13.72 -5.44
C LEU A 135 1.74 -14.92 -6.24
N LEU A 136 1.99 -14.94 -7.56
CA LEU A 136 1.52 -16.01 -8.42
C LEU A 136 2.39 -17.26 -8.41
N LYS A 137 3.54 -17.25 -7.73
CA LYS A 137 4.39 -18.43 -7.56
C LYS A 137 3.71 -19.52 -6.75
N GLU A 138 2.83 -19.15 -5.83
CA GLU A 138 2.06 -20.09 -5.04
C GLU A 138 0.61 -20.07 -5.49
N ASP A 139 -0.03 -21.26 -5.43
CA ASP A 139 -1.46 -21.35 -5.70
C ASP A 139 -2.22 -20.69 -4.56
N ILE A 140 -3.09 -19.74 -4.89
CA ILE A 140 -3.87 -19.02 -3.89
C ILE A 140 -4.77 -19.96 -3.08
N THR A 141 -5.24 -21.05 -3.69
CA THR A 141 -6.06 -22.05 -2.97
C THR A 141 -5.32 -22.63 -1.78
N TYR A 142 -4.02 -22.76 -1.85
CA TYR A 142 -3.18 -23.20 -0.72
C TYR A 142 -3.34 -22.24 0.47
N TRP A 143 -3.35 -20.94 0.21
CA TRP A 143 -3.49 -19.95 1.28
C TRP A 143 -4.91 -19.94 1.87
N LEU A 144 -5.91 -20.17 1.03
CA LEU A 144 -7.30 -20.23 1.47
C LEU A 144 -7.56 -21.43 2.38
N LEU A 145 -6.89 -22.54 2.13
CA LEU A 145 -7.04 -23.77 2.90
C LEU A 145 -6.18 -23.79 4.18
N LYS A 146 -5.16 -22.98 4.23
CA LYS A 146 -4.25 -22.92 5.36
C LYS A 146 -4.89 -22.15 6.51
N LYS A 147 -5.21 -22.86 7.56
CA LYS A 147 -5.80 -22.26 8.76
C LYS A 147 -4.75 -21.66 9.68
#